data_377b93cc5fab7d746ea0e1c83582159f
#
_entry.id   377b93cc5fab7d746ea0e1c83582159f
#
_cell.length_a   1.000
_cell.length_b   1.000
_cell.length_c   1.000
_cell.angle_alpha   90.00
_cell.angle_beta   90.00
_cell.angle_gamma   90.00
#
_symmetry.space_group_name_H-M   'P 1'
#
loop_
_entity.id
_entity.type
_entity.pdbx_description
1 polymer ?
#
loop_
_entity_poly.entity_id
_entity_poly.type
_entity_poly.pdbx_seq_one_letter_code
_entity_poly.pdbx_strand_id
1 'polypeptide(L)'
;MDAISFTVNGKLQSVEVTPDTPLLWVLRDTLGLTGTKFGCGMALCGACTVHVDGEATRSCTTKVSAVAGRKITTIEGLAPDGQSLVQSAWLDQQVAQCGYCQAGMIMTTAALLAKNPNPSDADIDDALGGHICRCGTYQRIRAAVHEAATKQKAQPVAAGGTR
;
A
#
# COMPACT_ATOMS: atom_id res chain seq x y z
N MET A 1 -21.68 -16.24 -13.24
CA MET A 1 -21.06 -15.06 -12.57
C MET A 1 -20.33 -14.31 -13.65
N ASP A 2 -20.54 -12.99 -13.75
CA ASP A 2 -19.83 -12.21 -14.75
C ASP A 2 -18.38 -12.01 -14.32
N ALA A 3 -17.44 -12.15 -15.27
CA ALA A 3 -16.04 -11.96 -15.01
C ALA A 3 -15.76 -10.47 -14.74
N ILE A 4 -15.10 -10.17 -13.62
CA ILE A 4 -14.70 -8.81 -13.25
C ILE A 4 -13.23 -8.64 -13.60
N SER A 5 -12.93 -7.66 -14.47
CA SER A 5 -11.58 -7.40 -14.95
C SER A 5 -11.02 -6.10 -14.37
N PHE A 6 -9.76 -6.13 -13.95
CA PHE A 6 -8.99 -4.99 -13.43
C PHE A 6 -7.48 -5.27 -13.57
N THR A 7 -6.65 -4.27 -13.39
CA THR A 7 -5.19 -4.46 -13.47
C THR A 7 -4.60 -4.56 -12.07
N VAL A 8 -3.77 -5.58 -11.80
CA VAL A 8 -3.03 -5.72 -10.54
C VAL A 8 -1.54 -5.77 -10.85
N ASN A 9 -0.77 -4.87 -10.24
CA ASN A 9 0.69 -4.79 -10.40
C ASN A 9 1.11 -4.81 -11.88
N GLY A 10 0.40 -4.04 -12.71
CA GLY A 10 0.65 -3.93 -14.14
C GLY A 10 0.14 -5.09 -15.01
N LYS A 11 -0.50 -6.12 -14.43
CA LYS A 11 -1.04 -7.26 -15.15
C LYS A 11 -2.56 -7.24 -15.15
N LEU A 12 -3.18 -7.38 -16.32
CA LEU A 12 -4.63 -7.55 -16.43
C LEU A 12 -5.05 -8.87 -15.76
N GLN A 13 -6.04 -8.79 -14.88
CA GLN A 13 -6.64 -9.93 -14.19
C GLN A 13 -8.13 -9.98 -14.53
N SER A 14 -8.68 -11.18 -14.63
CA SER A 14 -10.11 -11.42 -14.76
C SER A 14 -10.49 -12.49 -13.74
N VAL A 15 -11.43 -12.19 -12.88
CA VAL A 15 -11.83 -13.07 -11.77
C VAL A 15 -13.31 -13.35 -11.80
N GLU A 16 -13.70 -14.59 -11.51
CA GLU A 16 -15.09 -15.04 -11.41
C GLU A 16 -15.46 -15.19 -9.93
N VAL A 17 -15.89 -14.09 -9.33
CA VAL A 17 -16.31 -14.04 -7.92
C VAL A 17 -17.59 -13.24 -7.80
N THR A 18 -18.28 -13.32 -6.66
CA THR A 18 -19.44 -12.47 -6.43
C THR A 18 -19.03 -10.98 -6.40
N PRO A 19 -19.82 -10.08 -7.01
CA PRO A 19 -19.48 -8.65 -7.09
C PRO A 19 -19.21 -7.97 -5.74
N ASP A 20 -19.79 -8.50 -4.67
CA ASP A 20 -19.64 -8.00 -3.31
C ASP A 20 -18.41 -8.54 -2.57
N THR A 21 -17.67 -9.47 -3.16
CA THR A 21 -16.46 -10.02 -2.55
C THR A 21 -15.49 -8.87 -2.24
N PRO A 22 -15.00 -8.76 -0.98
CA PRO A 22 -13.98 -7.77 -0.66
C PRO A 22 -12.71 -7.99 -1.48
N LEU A 23 -12.17 -6.89 -2.01
CA LEU A 23 -10.95 -6.91 -2.82
C LEU A 23 -9.80 -7.64 -2.10
N LEU A 24 -9.70 -7.51 -0.79
CA LEU A 24 -8.70 -8.20 0.03
C LEU A 24 -8.67 -9.70 -0.23
N TRP A 25 -9.82 -10.36 -0.26
CA TRP A 25 -9.90 -11.81 -0.45
C TRP A 25 -9.62 -12.21 -1.89
N VAL A 26 -10.02 -11.37 -2.85
CA VAL A 26 -9.66 -11.59 -4.25
C VAL A 26 -8.13 -11.54 -4.42
N LEU A 27 -7.46 -10.56 -3.82
CA LEU A 27 -6.00 -10.45 -3.86
C LEU A 27 -5.33 -11.66 -3.21
N ARG A 28 -5.77 -12.05 -2.01
CA ARG A 28 -5.12 -13.10 -1.23
C ARG A 28 -5.44 -14.51 -1.70
N ASP A 29 -6.74 -14.81 -1.89
CA ASP A 29 -7.21 -16.18 -2.06
C ASP A 29 -7.34 -16.54 -3.54
N THR A 30 -7.77 -15.59 -4.39
CA THR A 30 -7.91 -15.84 -5.83
C THR A 30 -6.58 -15.63 -6.58
N LEU A 31 -5.86 -14.53 -6.28
CA LEU A 31 -4.63 -14.16 -6.97
C LEU A 31 -3.35 -14.57 -6.24
N GLY A 32 -3.44 -15.10 -5.03
CA GLY A 32 -2.28 -15.56 -4.24
C GLY A 32 -1.35 -14.44 -3.73
N LEU A 33 -1.79 -13.17 -3.77
CA LEU A 33 -1.02 -12.01 -3.32
C LEU A 33 -1.22 -11.82 -1.81
N THR A 34 -0.46 -12.52 -1.00
CA THR A 34 -0.62 -12.62 0.47
C THR A 34 0.07 -11.52 1.26
N GLY A 35 0.80 -10.62 0.61
CA GLY A 35 1.47 -9.47 1.25
C GLY A 35 0.49 -8.49 1.89
N THR A 36 -0.67 -8.27 1.28
CA THR A 36 -1.77 -7.50 1.87
C THR A 36 -2.43 -8.32 2.98
N LYS A 37 -2.60 -7.74 4.17
CA LYS A 37 -3.01 -8.48 5.38
C LYS A 37 -4.43 -8.18 5.82
N PHE A 38 -5.13 -9.19 6.35
CA PHE A 38 -6.39 -9.03 7.06
C PHE A 38 -6.14 -8.70 8.53
N GLY A 39 -6.88 -7.73 9.08
CA GLY A 39 -6.86 -7.40 10.50
C GLY A 39 -8.28 -7.23 11.03
N CYS A 40 -8.84 -6.02 10.96
CA CYS A 40 -10.15 -5.71 11.55
C CYS A 40 -11.36 -6.05 10.66
N GLY A 41 -11.22 -6.09 9.34
CA GLY A 41 -12.32 -6.30 8.39
C GLY A 41 -13.28 -5.11 8.24
N MET A 42 -13.00 -3.97 8.89
CA MET A 42 -13.87 -2.80 8.96
C MET A 42 -13.14 -1.48 8.68
N ALA A 43 -12.08 -1.52 7.91
CA ALA A 43 -11.28 -0.36 7.46
C ALA A 43 -10.56 0.45 8.56
N LEU A 44 -10.46 -0.04 9.80
CA LEU A 44 -9.90 0.70 10.93
C LEU A 44 -8.39 0.48 11.15
N CYS A 45 -7.87 -0.74 10.93
CA CYS A 45 -6.50 -1.08 11.35
C CYS A 45 -5.42 -0.81 10.30
N GLY A 46 -5.77 -0.56 9.06
CA GLY A 46 -4.83 -0.23 7.98
C GLY A 46 -4.05 -1.39 7.36
N ALA A 47 -4.06 -2.59 7.94
CA ALA A 47 -3.25 -3.73 7.47
C ALA A 47 -3.54 -4.15 6.02
N CYS A 48 -4.77 -3.88 5.53
CA CYS A 48 -5.23 -4.25 4.20
C CYS A 48 -5.06 -3.14 3.15
N THR A 49 -4.29 -2.10 3.42
CA THR A 49 -4.13 -0.99 2.49
C THR A 49 -3.42 -1.41 1.21
N VAL A 50 -4.04 -1.08 0.09
CA VAL A 50 -3.50 -1.18 -1.27
C VAL A 50 -3.67 0.18 -1.96
N HIS A 51 -3.07 0.38 -3.13
CA HIS A 51 -3.42 1.53 -3.98
C HIS A 51 -4.48 1.13 -5.00
N VAL A 52 -5.48 1.97 -5.17
CA VAL A 52 -6.43 1.91 -6.28
C VAL A 52 -6.27 3.22 -7.06
N ASP A 53 -5.76 3.15 -8.27
CA ASP A 53 -5.35 4.30 -9.10
C ASP A 53 -4.42 5.29 -8.36
N GLY A 54 -3.50 4.75 -7.56
CA GLY A 54 -2.53 5.52 -6.76
C GLY A 54 -3.03 5.97 -5.39
N GLU A 55 -4.32 5.81 -5.08
CA GLU A 55 -4.90 6.22 -3.81
C GLU A 55 -4.88 5.09 -2.77
N ALA A 56 -4.41 5.38 -1.55
CA ALA A 56 -4.42 4.43 -0.44
C ALA A 56 -5.85 4.04 -0.07
N THR A 57 -6.18 2.77 -0.22
CA THR A 57 -7.55 2.24 -0.10
C THR A 57 -7.56 1.01 0.81
N ARG A 58 -8.58 0.89 1.67
CA ARG A 58 -8.79 -0.26 2.56
C ARG A 58 -9.48 -1.40 1.80
N SER A 59 -8.74 -2.40 1.37
CA SER A 59 -9.26 -3.49 0.54
C SER A 59 -10.26 -4.41 1.26
N CYS A 60 -10.27 -4.44 2.59
CA CYS A 60 -11.19 -5.31 3.35
C CYS A 60 -12.67 -4.89 3.27
N THR A 61 -12.95 -3.63 2.94
CA THR A 61 -14.32 -3.10 2.79
C THR A 61 -14.63 -2.67 1.36
N THR A 62 -13.64 -2.68 0.47
CA THR A 62 -13.82 -2.34 -0.94
C THR A 62 -14.32 -3.56 -1.70
N LYS A 63 -15.51 -3.47 -2.31
CA LYS A 63 -16.06 -4.53 -3.16
C LYS A 63 -15.25 -4.64 -4.45
N VAL A 64 -15.03 -5.86 -4.94
CA VAL A 64 -14.30 -6.08 -6.19
C VAL A 64 -14.98 -5.42 -7.39
N SER A 65 -16.31 -5.35 -7.40
CA SER A 65 -17.07 -4.64 -8.44
C SER A 65 -16.76 -3.14 -8.52
N ALA A 66 -16.41 -2.51 -7.40
CA ALA A 66 -16.07 -1.09 -7.34
C ALA A 66 -14.70 -0.75 -7.96
N VAL A 67 -13.88 -1.77 -8.22
CA VAL A 67 -12.54 -1.62 -8.82
C VAL A 67 -12.45 -2.18 -10.23
N ALA A 68 -13.58 -2.54 -10.84
CA ALA A 68 -13.63 -2.98 -12.22
C ALA A 68 -12.99 -1.93 -13.16
N GLY A 69 -12.08 -2.36 -14.03
CA GLY A 69 -11.33 -1.50 -14.95
C GLY A 69 -10.24 -0.64 -14.32
N ARG A 70 -10.08 -0.66 -12.99
CA ARG A 70 -9.10 0.19 -12.28
C ARG A 70 -7.74 -0.48 -12.13
N LYS A 71 -6.73 0.32 -11.76
CA LYS A 71 -5.36 -0.13 -11.51
C LYS A 71 -5.14 -0.31 -10.01
N ILE A 72 -4.78 -1.52 -9.62
CA ILE A 72 -4.48 -1.88 -8.23
C ILE A 72 -2.99 -2.13 -8.09
N THR A 73 -2.37 -1.54 -7.08
CA THR A 73 -1.00 -1.84 -6.69
C THR A 73 -1.01 -2.39 -5.27
N THR A 74 -0.43 -3.56 -5.09
CA THR A 74 -0.20 -4.18 -3.77
C THR A 74 1.26 -4.00 -3.35
N ILE A 75 1.59 -4.43 -2.13
CA ILE A 75 2.97 -4.34 -1.63
C ILE A 75 3.96 -5.10 -2.52
N GLU A 76 3.54 -6.20 -3.15
CA GLU A 76 4.36 -6.99 -4.07
C GLU A 76 4.67 -6.22 -5.37
N GLY A 77 3.85 -5.27 -5.76
CA GLY A 77 4.03 -4.48 -6.98
C GLY A 77 4.44 -3.03 -6.76
N LEU A 78 4.74 -2.63 -5.50
CA LEU A 78 5.14 -1.26 -5.18
C LEU A 78 6.46 -0.86 -5.84
N ALA A 79 7.38 -1.82 -5.98
CA ALA A 79 8.59 -1.70 -6.78
C ALA A 79 8.90 -3.05 -7.44
N PRO A 80 9.41 -3.05 -8.70
CA PRO A 80 9.67 -4.30 -9.44
C PRO A 80 10.66 -5.24 -8.75
N ASP A 81 11.60 -4.67 -8.01
CA ASP A 81 12.65 -5.38 -7.26
C ASP A 81 12.34 -5.52 -5.76
N GLY A 82 11.16 -5.08 -5.33
CA GLY A 82 10.77 -5.07 -3.91
C GLY A 82 11.53 -4.04 -3.06
N GLN A 83 12.19 -3.07 -3.68
CA GLN A 83 13.04 -2.08 -3.01
C GLN A 83 12.64 -0.63 -3.36
N SER A 84 11.38 -0.28 -3.16
CA SER A 84 11.00 1.13 -3.22
C SER A 84 11.76 1.95 -2.16
N LEU A 85 11.85 3.27 -2.36
CA LEU A 85 12.50 4.16 -1.36
C LEU A 85 11.91 3.98 0.04
N VAL A 86 10.60 3.75 0.13
CA VAL A 86 9.92 3.51 1.40
C VAL A 86 10.35 2.17 2.00
N GLN A 87 10.38 1.10 1.20
CA GLN A 87 10.83 -0.22 1.66
C GLN A 87 12.30 -0.19 2.12
N SER A 88 13.17 0.49 1.37
CA SER A 88 14.57 0.69 1.76
C SER A 88 14.70 1.42 3.10
N ALA A 89 13.95 2.52 3.29
CA ALA A 89 13.97 3.27 4.56
C ALA A 89 13.44 2.41 5.73
N TRP A 90 12.44 1.55 5.49
CA TRP A 90 11.95 0.60 6.48
C TRP A 90 13.01 -0.39 6.94
N LEU A 91 13.83 -0.87 6.01
CA LEU A 91 14.96 -1.76 6.32
C LEU A 91 16.06 -1.02 7.08
N ASP A 92 16.46 0.16 6.62
CA ASP A 92 17.54 0.94 7.24
C ASP A 92 17.19 1.36 8.68
N GLN A 93 15.93 1.73 8.93
CA GLN A 93 15.42 2.05 10.27
C GLN A 93 15.03 0.81 11.10
N GLN A 94 15.17 -0.40 10.55
CA GLN A 94 14.80 -1.65 11.22
C GLN A 94 13.41 -1.59 11.86
N VAL A 95 12.44 -1.10 11.10
CA VAL A 95 11.10 -0.77 11.61
C VAL A 95 10.34 -2.00 12.10
N ALA A 96 10.37 -3.09 11.34
CA ALA A 96 9.51 -4.24 11.59
C ALA A 96 9.94 -5.03 12.84
N GLN A 97 8.94 -5.45 13.63
CA GLN A 97 9.09 -6.54 14.59
C GLN A 97 8.34 -7.77 14.05
N CYS A 98 7.04 -7.95 14.35
CA CYS A 98 6.28 -9.07 13.75
C CYS A 98 6.05 -8.90 12.25
N GLY A 99 6.07 -7.68 11.72
CA GLY A 99 5.92 -7.35 10.30
C GLY A 99 4.47 -7.28 9.80
N TYR A 100 3.49 -7.67 10.59
CA TYR A 100 2.12 -7.86 10.11
C TYR A 100 1.45 -6.58 9.60
N CYS A 101 1.65 -5.45 10.26
CA CYS A 101 1.08 -4.14 9.88
C CYS A 101 1.90 -3.41 8.81
N GLN A 102 3.12 -3.87 8.50
CA GLN A 102 4.08 -3.07 7.75
C GLN A 102 3.70 -2.88 6.29
N ALA A 103 3.13 -3.89 5.63
CA ALA A 103 2.69 -3.75 4.24
C ALA A 103 1.69 -2.59 4.09
N GLY A 104 0.67 -2.53 4.96
CA GLY A 104 -0.30 -1.44 4.94
C GLY A 104 0.31 -0.06 5.23
N MET A 105 1.23 0.02 6.18
CA MET A 105 1.93 1.27 6.53
C MET A 105 2.83 1.75 5.39
N ILE A 106 3.58 0.86 4.75
CA ILE A 106 4.42 1.17 3.59
C ILE A 106 3.55 1.68 2.43
N MET A 107 2.44 1.01 2.13
CA MET A 107 1.53 1.44 1.06
C MET A 107 0.95 2.84 1.35
N THR A 108 0.51 3.11 2.57
CA THR A 108 0.01 4.44 2.95
C THR A 108 1.11 5.50 2.88
N THR A 109 2.31 5.19 3.35
CA THR A 109 3.46 6.10 3.27
C THR A 109 3.83 6.42 1.82
N ALA A 110 3.84 5.44 0.93
CA ALA A 110 4.12 5.67 -0.48
C ALA A 110 3.08 6.61 -1.12
N ALA A 111 1.79 6.45 -0.80
CA ALA A 111 0.74 7.36 -1.26
C ALA A 111 0.88 8.77 -0.65
N LEU A 112 1.27 8.87 0.63
CA LEU A 112 1.54 10.15 1.28
C LEU A 112 2.68 10.90 0.58
N LEU A 113 3.83 10.24 0.37
CA LEU A 113 5.01 10.84 -0.24
C LEU A 113 4.79 11.22 -1.71
N ALA A 114 3.91 10.53 -2.42
CA ALA A 114 3.52 10.91 -3.78
C ALA A 114 2.75 12.25 -3.81
N LYS A 115 1.98 12.57 -2.75
CA LYS A 115 1.21 13.81 -2.64
C LYS A 115 1.98 14.92 -1.92
N ASN A 116 2.70 14.55 -0.87
CA ASN A 116 3.48 15.47 -0.04
C ASN A 116 4.92 14.91 0.12
N PRO A 117 5.86 15.33 -0.70
CA PRO A 117 7.24 14.82 -0.68
C PRO A 117 8.05 15.31 0.53
N ASN A 118 7.49 16.15 1.38
CA ASN A 118 8.12 16.66 2.59
C ASN A 118 7.13 16.73 3.76
N PRO A 119 6.61 15.59 4.22
CA PRO A 119 5.59 15.58 5.26
C PRO A 119 6.18 16.06 6.60
N SER A 120 5.39 16.83 7.34
CA SER A 120 5.62 17.12 8.75
C SER A 120 5.23 15.91 9.62
N ASP A 121 5.61 15.93 10.90
CA ASP A 121 5.15 14.91 11.85
C ASP A 121 3.62 14.84 11.93
N ALA A 122 2.94 15.99 11.86
CA ALA A 122 1.48 16.04 11.84
C ALA A 122 0.89 15.37 10.59
N ASP A 123 1.47 15.61 9.40
CA ASP A 123 1.04 14.95 8.17
C ASP A 123 1.21 13.43 8.23
N ILE A 124 2.30 12.97 8.86
CA ILE A 124 2.59 11.56 9.07
C ILE A 124 1.57 10.94 10.04
N ASP A 125 1.32 11.61 11.16
CA ASP A 125 0.37 11.16 12.18
C ASP A 125 -1.06 11.09 11.60
N ASP A 126 -1.48 12.06 10.81
CA ASP A 126 -2.77 12.07 10.14
C ASP A 126 -2.88 10.92 9.12
N ALA A 127 -1.87 10.72 8.29
CA ALA A 127 -1.88 9.67 7.27
C ALA A 127 -1.86 8.26 7.89
N LEU A 128 -1.11 8.07 8.97
CA LEU A 128 -0.92 6.77 9.63
C LEU A 128 -1.80 6.57 10.88
N GLY A 129 -2.60 7.56 11.28
CA GLY A 129 -3.46 7.49 12.47
C GLY A 129 -4.46 6.34 12.44
N GLY A 130 -4.87 5.87 11.26
CA GLY A 130 -5.70 4.68 11.05
C GLY A 130 -4.92 3.37 10.90
N HIS A 131 -3.66 3.32 11.35
CA HIS A 131 -2.84 2.11 11.30
C HIS A 131 -2.45 1.62 12.69
N ILE A 132 -2.71 0.34 12.96
CA ILE A 132 -2.46 -0.25 14.27
C ILE A 132 -1.21 -1.15 14.21
N CYS A 133 -0.21 -0.83 15.02
CA CYS A 133 0.96 -1.67 15.26
C CYS A 133 0.96 -2.19 16.70
N ARG A 134 0.74 -3.51 16.89
CA ARG A 134 0.74 -4.12 18.23
C ARG A 134 2.14 -4.14 18.87
N CYS A 135 3.19 -4.13 18.05
CA CYS A 135 4.58 -4.05 18.51
C CYS A 135 5.01 -2.64 18.90
N GLY A 136 4.21 -1.61 18.57
CA GLY A 136 4.46 -0.23 18.99
C GLY A 136 5.65 0.44 18.28
N THR A 137 5.94 0.09 17.03
CA THR A 137 7.13 0.60 16.31
C THR A 137 6.93 2.00 15.69
N TYR A 138 5.96 2.77 16.16
CA TYR A 138 5.57 4.06 15.55
C TYR A 138 6.70 5.08 15.44
N GLN A 139 7.61 5.15 16.41
CA GLN A 139 8.75 6.09 16.34
C GLN A 139 9.69 5.73 15.19
N ARG A 140 9.97 4.44 14.98
CA ARG A 140 10.78 3.97 13.85
C ARG A 140 10.07 4.18 12.52
N ILE A 141 8.74 4.00 12.50
CA ILE A 141 7.92 4.27 11.32
C ILE A 141 8.04 5.74 10.92
N ARG A 142 7.87 6.68 11.86
CA ARG A 142 8.02 8.12 11.59
C ARG A 142 9.42 8.45 11.06
N ALA A 143 10.46 7.93 11.69
CA ALA A 143 11.84 8.10 11.23
C ALA A 143 12.04 7.57 9.80
N ALA A 144 11.47 6.41 9.48
CA ALA A 144 11.54 5.82 8.15
C ALA A 144 10.79 6.66 7.10
N VAL A 145 9.66 7.27 7.44
CA VAL A 145 8.94 8.19 6.54
C VAL A 145 9.81 9.40 6.21
N HIS A 146 10.42 10.04 7.20
CA HIS A 146 11.34 11.17 6.96
C HIS A 146 12.56 10.76 6.14
N GLU A 147 13.13 9.58 6.40
CA GLU A 147 14.25 9.06 5.62
C GLU A 147 13.84 8.81 4.15
N ALA A 148 12.70 8.18 3.91
CA ALA A 148 12.17 7.95 2.57
C ALA A 148 11.95 9.28 1.83
N ALA A 149 11.39 10.30 2.50
CA ALA A 149 11.24 11.65 1.96
C ALA A 149 12.59 12.27 1.58
N THR A 150 13.61 12.09 2.41
CA THR A 150 14.97 12.60 2.15
C THR A 150 15.60 11.89 0.95
N LYS A 151 15.49 10.57 0.88
CA LYS A 151 15.97 9.77 -0.27
C LYS A 151 15.27 10.15 -1.56
N GLN A 152 13.96 10.43 -1.52
CA GLN A 152 13.20 10.87 -2.69
C GLN A 152 13.70 12.22 -3.24
N LYS A 153 14.07 13.17 -2.38
CA LYS A 153 14.63 14.45 -2.78
C LYS A 153 16.05 14.30 -3.37
N ALA A 154 16.83 13.36 -2.87
CA ALA A 154 18.21 13.13 -3.32
C ALA A 154 18.27 12.42 -4.69
N GLN A 155 17.20 11.75 -5.12
CA GLN A 155 17.14 11.16 -6.46
C GLN A 155 16.76 12.26 -7.48
N PRO A 156 17.60 12.52 -8.50
CA PRO A 156 17.17 13.43 -9.57
C PRO A 156 15.90 12.87 -10.19
N VAL A 157 14.87 13.74 -10.30
CA VAL A 157 13.66 13.42 -11.04
C VAL A 157 14.11 12.97 -12.43
N ALA A 158 13.98 11.68 -12.73
CA ALA A 158 14.14 11.22 -14.10
C ALA A 158 13.06 11.96 -14.90
N ALA A 159 13.50 12.91 -15.70
CA ALA A 159 12.64 13.71 -16.55
C ALA A 159 11.78 12.76 -17.35
N GLY A 160 10.47 12.86 -17.16
CA GLY A 160 9.49 12.00 -17.77
C GLY A 160 9.71 11.94 -19.27
N GLY A 161 9.97 10.75 -19.75
CA GLY A 161 9.88 10.45 -21.18
C GLY A 161 8.44 10.58 -21.60
N THR A 162 8.10 11.71 -22.16
CA THR A 162 6.96 11.86 -23.06
C THR A 162 7.15 10.93 -24.25
N ARG A 163 6.29 9.90 -24.37
CA ARG A 163 5.69 9.48 -25.66
C ARG A 163 4.64 8.40 -25.41
#